data_e6cef68e0e919b8c92e9773eb5703ef1
#
_entry.id   e6cef68e0e919b8c92e9773eb5703ef1
#
_cell.length_a   1.000
_cell.length_b   1.000
_cell.length_c   1.000
_cell.angle_alpha   90.00
_cell.angle_beta   90.00
_cell.angle_gamma   90.00
#
_symmetry.space_group_name_H-M   'P 1'
#
loop_
_entity.id
_entity.type
_entity.pdbx_description
1 polymer ?
#
loop_
_entity_poly.entity_id
_entity_poly.type
_entity_poly.pdbx_seq_one_letter_code
_entity_poly.pdbx_strand_id
1 'polypeptide(L)'
;RRQRQMCIRDRPYSTCNTLVEAITFDKYTCTNYLNAFGINTTHPIMLVRGKAFDKEAVLKAVGLPCFIKPNAEGSSFGVSKVKTAADFDAAVEGAFKMCREILVESFIDGIEFTCGLYKVGDKKVVMPVAEVVPKKEFFDYEAKYDAKMSDEIIPGRFSAEITGRIQDMASEVYDILRCEGIVRIDGFVRGEEIIMLEVNTTPGMTANSFVPKMVRVMGLPLRDVITGIIEEKLKR
;
A
#
# COMPACT_ATOMS: atom_id res chain seq x y z
N ARG A 1 -5.30 20.13 -5.72
CA ARG A 1 -4.60 19.30 -6.75
C ARG A 1 -4.00 20.16 -7.87
N ARG A 2 -4.74 21.08 -8.49
CA ARG A 2 -4.25 21.95 -9.58
C ARG A 2 -3.05 22.81 -9.17
N GLN A 3 -3.07 23.40 -7.98
CA GLN A 3 -1.94 24.16 -7.43
C GLN A 3 -0.72 23.28 -7.13
N ARG A 4 -0.93 22.05 -6.66
CA ARG A 4 0.16 21.09 -6.43
C ARG A 4 0.86 20.70 -7.74
N GLN A 5 0.12 20.45 -8.81
CA GLN A 5 0.68 20.15 -10.12
C GLN A 5 1.47 21.32 -10.73
N MET A 6 1.04 22.56 -10.51
CA MET A 6 1.80 23.75 -10.95
C MET A 6 3.10 23.93 -10.16
N CYS A 7 3.09 23.70 -8.84
CA CYS A 7 4.30 23.79 -8.01
C CYS A 7 5.33 22.70 -8.35
N ILE A 8 4.88 21.51 -8.70
CA ILE A 8 5.75 20.36 -9.07
C ILE A 8 6.51 20.64 -10.38
N ARG A 9 5.97 21.46 -11.29
CA ARG A 9 6.60 21.74 -12.57
C ARG A 9 7.82 22.66 -12.47
N ASP A 10 7.82 23.56 -11.49
CA ASP A 10 8.78 24.67 -11.42
C ASP A 10 9.70 24.60 -10.19
N ARG A 11 9.53 23.63 -9.31
CA ARG A 11 10.35 23.49 -8.09
C ARG A 11 10.74 22.03 -7.83
N PRO A 12 11.96 21.76 -7.34
CA PRO A 12 12.36 20.44 -6.87
C PRO A 12 11.42 19.97 -5.77
N TYR A 13 11.07 18.68 -5.78
CA TYR A 13 10.27 18.02 -4.75
C TYR A 13 10.84 16.63 -4.44
N SER A 14 10.58 16.15 -3.24
CA SER A 14 11.23 14.94 -2.67
C SER A 14 10.37 13.68 -2.78
N THR A 15 9.20 13.74 -3.42
CA THR A 15 8.28 12.62 -3.61
C THR A 15 8.31 12.11 -5.06
N CYS A 16 7.54 11.08 -5.35
CA CYS A 16 7.35 10.59 -6.71
C CYS A 16 6.73 11.65 -7.63
N ASN A 17 6.96 11.53 -8.93
CA ASN A 17 6.36 12.42 -9.92
C ASN A 17 4.84 12.21 -10.03
N THR A 18 4.15 13.14 -10.70
CA THR A 18 2.69 13.15 -10.81
C THR A 18 2.12 11.88 -11.44
N LEU A 19 2.82 11.26 -12.39
CA LEU A 19 2.36 10.02 -13.02
C LEU A 19 2.37 8.86 -12.02
N VAL A 20 3.46 8.70 -11.29
CA VAL A 20 3.60 7.66 -10.26
C VAL A 20 2.57 7.85 -9.15
N GLU A 21 2.40 9.10 -8.68
CA GLU A 21 1.40 9.46 -7.67
C GLU A 21 -0.03 9.12 -8.15
N ALA A 22 -0.35 9.37 -9.42
CA ALA A 22 -1.66 9.06 -9.99
C ALA A 22 -1.90 7.56 -10.09
N ILE A 23 -0.90 6.81 -10.58
CA ILE A 23 -0.98 5.36 -10.70
C ILE A 23 -1.14 4.71 -9.32
N THR A 24 -0.32 5.09 -8.34
CA THR A 24 -0.34 4.47 -7.02
C THR A 24 -1.57 4.86 -6.18
N PHE A 25 -2.17 6.02 -6.44
CA PHE A 25 -3.41 6.44 -5.79
C PHE A 25 -4.62 5.65 -6.29
N ASP A 26 -4.65 5.27 -7.57
CA ASP A 26 -5.65 4.38 -8.16
C ASP A 26 -5.20 2.92 -7.97
N LYS A 27 -5.77 2.25 -6.96
CA LYS A 27 -5.36 0.89 -6.57
C LYS A 27 -5.55 -0.12 -7.69
N TYR A 28 -6.64 0.00 -8.46
CA TYR A 28 -6.92 -0.89 -9.59
C TYR A 28 -5.85 -0.74 -10.69
N THR A 29 -5.55 0.49 -11.06
CA THR A 29 -4.51 0.77 -12.05
C THR A 29 -3.14 0.30 -11.57
N CYS A 30 -2.78 0.58 -10.32
CA CYS A 30 -1.49 0.20 -9.74
C CYS A 30 -1.31 -1.33 -9.74
N THR A 31 -2.28 -2.07 -9.23
CA THR A 31 -2.19 -3.54 -9.16
C THR A 31 -2.14 -4.18 -10.54
N ASN A 32 -2.99 -3.75 -11.49
CA ASN A 32 -2.96 -4.30 -12.85
C ASN A 32 -1.68 -3.92 -13.61
N TYR A 33 -1.15 -2.70 -13.42
CA TYR A 33 0.12 -2.31 -13.99
C TYR A 33 1.26 -3.21 -13.49
N LEU A 34 1.34 -3.42 -12.18
CA LEU A 34 2.37 -4.27 -11.58
C LEU A 34 2.21 -5.76 -11.94
N ASN A 35 0.98 -6.25 -12.05
CA ASN A 35 0.71 -7.60 -12.54
C ASN A 35 1.27 -7.84 -13.93
N ALA A 36 1.23 -6.84 -14.83
CA ALA A 36 1.80 -6.96 -16.18
C ALA A 36 3.32 -7.16 -16.16
N PHE A 37 4.00 -6.83 -15.06
CA PHE A 37 5.43 -7.08 -14.84
C PHE A 37 5.70 -8.33 -14.00
N GLY A 38 4.67 -9.12 -13.66
CA GLY A 38 4.83 -10.35 -12.91
C GLY A 38 4.80 -10.20 -11.38
N ILE A 39 4.53 -9.00 -10.86
CA ILE A 39 4.34 -8.80 -9.41
C ILE A 39 3.02 -9.43 -9.00
N ASN A 40 3.06 -10.36 -8.04
CA ASN A 40 1.85 -10.98 -7.49
C ASN A 40 1.10 -9.98 -6.62
N THR A 41 -0.17 -9.68 -6.95
CA THR A 41 -1.02 -8.71 -6.26
C THR A 41 -2.36 -9.31 -5.84
N THR A 42 -3.24 -8.51 -5.25
CA THR A 42 -4.59 -8.95 -4.81
C THR A 42 -5.57 -9.25 -5.94
N HIS A 43 -5.24 -8.93 -7.19
CA HIS A 43 -6.12 -9.11 -8.38
C HIS A 43 -7.56 -8.59 -8.15
N PRO A 44 -7.75 -7.30 -7.88
CA PRO A 44 -9.05 -6.75 -7.54
C PRO A 44 -10.02 -6.78 -8.72
N ILE A 45 -11.31 -7.00 -8.42
CA ILE A 45 -12.40 -6.79 -9.38
C ILE A 45 -12.96 -5.39 -9.15
N MET A 46 -12.98 -4.54 -10.19
CA MET A 46 -13.53 -3.19 -10.09
C MET A 46 -15.02 -3.19 -10.45
N LEU A 47 -15.84 -2.64 -9.56
CA LEU A 47 -17.24 -2.33 -9.83
C LEU A 47 -17.42 -0.82 -9.96
N VAL A 48 -18.28 -0.39 -10.89
CA VAL A 48 -18.52 1.03 -11.19
C VAL A 48 -19.99 1.34 -10.93
N ARG A 49 -20.26 2.37 -10.12
CA ARG A 49 -21.60 2.82 -9.78
C ARG A 49 -22.44 3.08 -11.05
N GLY A 50 -23.62 2.48 -11.12
CA GLY A 50 -24.52 2.59 -12.26
C GLY A 50 -24.22 1.66 -13.44
N LYS A 51 -23.19 0.82 -13.36
CA LYS A 51 -22.97 -0.27 -14.29
C LYS A 51 -23.47 -1.58 -13.70
N ALA A 52 -24.12 -2.40 -14.53
CA ALA A 52 -24.52 -3.74 -14.11
C ALA A 52 -23.29 -4.64 -13.93
N PHE A 53 -23.35 -5.53 -12.96
CA PHE A 53 -22.35 -6.57 -12.70
C PHE A 53 -23.05 -7.87 -12.29
N ASP A 54 -22.41 -8.99 -12.50
CA ASP A 54 -22.87 -10.31 -12.07
C ASP A 54 -22.29 -10.60 -10.67
N LYS A 55 -23.14 -10.51 -9.64
CA LYS A 55 -22.79 -10.77 -8.25
C LYS A 55 -22.23 -12.17 -8.04
N GLU A 56 -22.85 -13.18 -8.65
CA GLU A 56 -22.44 -14.59 -8.47
C GLU A 56 -21.07 -14.82 -9.09
N ALA A 57 -20.83 -14.27 -10.27
CA ALA A 57 -19.52 -14.34 -10.94
C ALA A 57 -18.44 -13.64 -10.11
N VAL A 58 -18.72 -12.46 -9.54
CA VAL A 58 -17.81 -11.73 -8.64
C VAL A 58 -17.48 -12.56 -7.42
N LEU A 59 -18.49 -13.05 -6.68
CA LEU A 59 -18.29 -13.85 -5.48
C LEU A 59 -17.58 -15.18 -5.75
N LYS A 60 -17.84 -15.79 -6.91
CA LYS A 60 -17.13 -16.99 -7.34
C LYS A 60 -15.65 -16.74 -7.60
N ALA A 61 -15.32 -15.58 -8.15
CA ALA A 61 -13.93 -15.21 -8.47
C ALA A 61 -13.13 -14.84 -7.23
N VAL A 62 -13.69 -14.05 -6.30
CA VAL A 62 -12.96 -13.57 -5.10
C VAL A 62 -13.10 -14.50 -3.90
N GLY A 63 -14.16 -15.32 -3.83
CA GLY A 63 -14.50 -16.13 -2.67
C GLY A 63 -15.05 -15.32 -1.49
N LEU A 64 -15.35 -16.02 -0.40
CA LEU A 64 -15.75 -15.44 0.88
C LEU A 64 -14.84 -15.97 2.00
N PRO A 65 -14.50 -15.14 2.99
CA PRO A 65 -14.80 -13.71 3.05
C PRO A 65 -14.06 -12.90 1.99
N CYS A 66 -14.61 -11.73 1.62
CA CYS A 66 -13.96 -10.78 0.72
C CYS A 66 -13.99 -9.35 1.29
N PHE A 67 -13.21 -8.46 0.70
CA PHE A 67 -13.20 -7.06 1.04
C PHE A 67 -13.81 -6.21 -0.07
N ILE A 68 -14.58 -5.20 0.33
CA ILE A 68 -15.06 -4.15 -0.56
C ILE A 68 -14.45 -2.85 -0.08
N LYS A 69 -13.77 -2.13 -0.97
CA LYS A 69 -13.08 -0.87 -0.66
C LYS A 69 -13.16 0.15 -1.79
N PRO A 70 -13.12 1.45 -1.49
CA PRO A 70 -12.95 2.49 -2.49
C PRO A 70 -11.66 2.30 -3.29
N ASN A 71 -11.70 2.57 -4.63
CA ASN A 71 -10.53 2.47 -5.49
C ASN A 71 -9.48 3.54 -5.16
N ALA A 72 -9.90 4.78 -4.94
CA ALA A 72 -9.01 5.94 -4.81
C ALA A 72 -9.17 6.68 -3.47
N GLU A 73 -9.12 5.92 -2.36
CA GLU A 73 -9.15 6.47 -1.00
C GLU A 73 -8.00 5.92 -0.17
N GLY A 74 -7.63 6.66 0.89
CA GLY A 74 -6.55 6.31 1.80
C GLY A 74 -7.04 5.78 3.15
N SER A 75 -6.10 5.32 3.99
CA SER A 75 -6.30 5.01 5.40
C SER A 75 -7.40 3.98 5.72
N SER A 76 -7.66 3.03 4.85
CA SER A 76 -8.74 2.02 4.99
C SER A 76 -10.15 2.61 5.15
N PHE A 77 -10.32 3.88 4.77
CA PHE A 77 -11.64 4.51 4.83
C PHE A 77 -12.60 3.81 3.87
N GLY A 78 -13.80 3.42 4.38
CA GLY A 78 -14.82 2.75 3.58
C GLY A 78 -14.54 1.29 3.23
N VAL A 79 -13.59 0.64 3.88
CA VAL A 79 -13.33 -0.79 3.72
C VAL A 79 -14.33 -1.60 4.53
N SER A 80 -14.95 -2.59 3.89
CA SER A 80 -15.89 -3.52 4.52
C SER A 80 -15.48 -4.96 4.28
N LYS A 81 -15.43 -5.78 5.34
CA LYS A 81 -15.27 -7.24 5.24
C LYS A 81 -16.63 -7.89 5.08
N VAL A 82 -16.85 -8.55 3.95
CA VAL A 82 -18.08 -9.29 3.62
C VAL A 82 -17.85 -10.76 3.98
N LYS A 83 -18.57 -11.26 4.97
CA LYS A 83 -18.46 -12.64 5.44
C LYS A 83 -19.41 -13.59 4.73
N THR A 84 -20.59 -13.10 4.31
CA THR A 84 -21.62 -13.91 3.65
C THR A 84 -22.13 -13.22 2.37
N ALA A 85 -22.66 -14.00 1.44
CA ALA A 85 -23.27 -13.47 0.21
C ALA A 85 -24.46 -12.52 0.49
N ALA A 86 -25.13 -12.68 1.64
CA ALA A 86 -26.24 -11.80 2.04
C ALA A 86 -25.77 -10.37 2.38
N ASP A 87 -24.55 -10.22 2.89
CA ASP A 87 -23.97 -8.93 3.30
C ASP A 87 -23.44 -8.12 2.10
N PHE A 88 -23.24 -8.79 0.95
CA PHE A 88 -22.52 -8.23 -0.20
C PHE A 88 -23.18 -6.95 -0.74
N ASP A 89 -24.49 -6.98 -0.98
CA ASP A 89 -25.19 -5.86 -1.62
C ASP A 89 -25.17 -4.61 -0.73
N ALA A 90 -25.39 -4.78 0.57
CA ALA A 90 -25.33 -3.68 1.53
C ALA A 90 -23.92 -3.06 1.61
N ALA A 91 -22.87 -3.88 1.55
CA ALA A 91 -21.50 -3.40 1.54
C ALA A 91 -21.15 -2.65 0.24
N VAL A 92 -21.59 -3.15 -0.93
CA VAL A 92 -21.46 -2.48 -2.24
C VAL A 92 -22.16 -1.13 -2.24
N GLU A 93 -23.41 -1.08 -1.79
CA GLU A 93 -24.19 0.17 -1.70
C GLU A 93 -23.53 1.17 -0.75
N GLY A 94 -23.03 0.70 0.41
CA GLY A 94 -22.29 1.52 1.36
C GLY A 94 -21.06 2.16 0.73
N ALA A 95 -20.23 1.37 0.05
CA ALA A 95 -19.02 1.84 -0.61
C ALA A 95 -19.35 2.77 -1.79
N PHE A 96 -20.41 2.53 -2.56
CA PHE A 96 -20.85 3.41 -3.63
C PHE A 96 -21.39 4.77 -3.17
N LYS A 97 -21.83 4.92 -1.92
CA LYS A 97 -22.16 6.24 -1.36
C LYS A 97 -20.91 7.12 -1.24
N MET A 98 -19.75 6.51 -1.04
CA MET A 98 -18.49 7.23 -0.82
C MET A 98 -17.75 7.53 -2.11
N CYS A 99 -17.77 6.62 -3.09
CA CYS A 99 -17.02 6.76 -4.33
C CYS A 99 -17.76 6.13 -5.51
N ARG A 100 -17.30 6.44 -6.75
CA ARG A 100 -17.87 5.89 -7.98
C ARG A 100 -17.34 4.50 -8.31
N GLU A 101 -16.10 4.23 -7.96
CA GLU A 101 -15.37 3.00 -8.29
C GLU A 101 -14.94 2.32 -7.02
N ILE A 102 -15.33 1.06 -6.89
CA ILE A 102 -15.00 0.21 -5.74
C ILE A 102 -14.29 -1.04 -6.20
N LEU A 103 -13.50 -1.61 -5.32
CA LEU A 103 -12.77 -2.85 -5.54
C LEU A 103 -13.36 -3.95 -4.66
N VAL A 104 -13.48 -5.14 -5.23
CA VAL A 104 -13.77 -6.38 -4.52
C VAL A 104 -12.52 -7.24 -4.57
N GLU A 105 -12.01 -7.63 -3.40
CA GLU A 105 -10.78 -8.40 -3.26
C GLU A 105 -10.99 -9.62 -2.37
N SER A 106 -10.30 -10.70 -2.68
CA SER A 106 -10.26 -11.89 -1.83
C SER A 106 -9.67 -11.55 -0.46
N PHE A 107 -10.17 -12.18 0.59
CA PHE A 107 -9.49 -12.19 1.88
C PHE A 107 -8.20 -13.01 1.75
N ILE A 108 -7.09 -12.44 2.16
CA ILE A 108 -5.81 -13.11 2.21
C ILE A 108 -5.55 -13.53 3.66
N ASP A 109 -5.59 -14.84 3.92
CA ASP A 109 -5.19 -15.40 5.21
C ASP A 109 -3.66 -15.50 5.25
N GLY A 110 -3.03 -14.42 5.69
CA GLY A 110 -1.58 -14.25 5.69
C GLY A 110 -1.10 -13.24 6.73
N ILE A 111 0.21 -13.15 6.88
CA ILE A 111 0.87 -12.21 7.77
C ILE A 111 1.08 -10.90 7.00
N GLU A 112 0.49 -9.80 7.49
CA GLU A 112 0.65 -8.49 6.87
C GLU A 112 2.07 -7.96 7.12
N PHE A 113 2.70 -7.46 6.06
CA PHE A 113 3.99 -6.79 6.14
C PHE A 113 3.95 -5.39 5.54
N THR A 114 4.91 -4.58 5.94
CA THR A 114 5.22 -3.32 5.28
C THR A 114 6.72 -3.13 5.13
N CYS A 115 7.17 -2.62 3.98
CA CYS A 115 8.56 -2.39 3.64
C CYS A 115 8.76 -0.97 3.12
N GLY A 116 9.63 -0.21 3.77
CA GLY A 116 10.01 1.13 3.35
C GLY A 116 11.23 1.11 2.43
N LEU A 117 11.27 2.03 1.47
CA LEU A 117 12.42 2.24 0.60
C LEU A 117 12.65 3.74 0.39
N TYR A 118 13.91 4.10 0.09
CA TYR A 118 14.24 5.42 -0.42
C TYR A 118 15.46 5.36 -1.34
N LYS A 119 15.65 6.40 -2.13
CA LYS A 119 16.81 6.54 -3.02
C LYS A 119 17.46 7.91 -2.83
N VAL A 120 18.81 7.92 -2.74
CA VAL A 120 19.64 9.11 -2.73
C VAL A 120 20.72 8.92 -3.78
N GLY A 121 20.75 9.74 -4.82
CA GLY A 121 21.56 9.51 -6.00
C GLY A 121 21.19 8.17 -6.65
N ASP A 122 22.20 7.34 -6.92
CA ASP A 122 22.00 6.00 -7.46
C ASP A 122 21.82 4.93 -6.38
N LYS A 123 21.99 5.28 -5.10
CA LYS A 123 21.87 4.34 -3.99
C LYS A 123 20.42 4.19 -3.55
N LYS A 124 19.81 3.05 -3.85
CA LYS A 124 18.54 2.62 -3.30
C LYS A 124 18.78 1.91 -1.97
N VAL A 125 18.02 2.25 -0.95
CA VAL A 125 18.06 1.66 0.39
C VAL A 125 16.72 1.03 0.68
N VAL A 126 16.72 -0.29 0.94
CA VAL A 126 15.55 -1.03 1.38
C VAL A 126 15.62 -1.14 2.90
N MET A 127 14.57 -0.71 3.58
CA MET A 127 14.50 -0.68 5.03
C MET A 127 14.17 -2.08 5.60
N PRO A 128 14.35 -2.30 6.90
CA PRO A 128 13.87 -3.50 7.57
C PRO A 128 12.36 -3.69 7.35
N VAL A 129 11.96 -4.91 7.04
CA VAL A 129 10.53 -5.27 6.91
C VAL A 129 9.87 -5.22 8.28
N ALA A 130 8.71 -4.61 8.36
CA ALA A 130 7.86 -4.66 9.55
C ALA A 130 6.74 -5.69 9.38
N GLU A 131 6.41 -6.38 10.45
CA GLU A 131 5.24 -7.23 10.58
C GLU A 131 4.13 -6.44 11.27
N VAL A 132 2.91 -6.52 10.73
CA VAL A 132 1.71 -5.90 11.31
C VAL A 132 0.85 -6.99 11.94
N VAL A 133 0.70 -6.94 13.26
CA VAL A 133 -0.09 -7.91 14.03
C VAL A 133 -1.38 -7.25 14.49
N PRO A 134 -2.52 -7.52 13.85
CA PRO A 134 -3.79 -6.95 14.28
C PRO A 134 -4.22 -7.55 15.62
N LYS A 135 -4.68 -6.70 16.56
CA LYS A 135 -5.24 -7.16 17.86
C LYS A 135 -6.73 -7.51 17.78
N LYS A 136 -7.37 -7.18 16.67
CA LYS A 136 -8.77 -7.53 16.37
C LYS A 136 -8.84 -8.31 15.07
N GLU A 137 -9.94 -9.03 14.90
CA GLU A 137 -10.23 -9.84 13.70
C GLU A 137 -10.21 -9.06 12.37
N PHE A 138 -10.25 -7.72 12.46
CA PHE A 138 -10.23 -6.81 11.32
C PHE A 138 -9.53 -5.49 11.65
N PHE A 139 -8.58 -5.11 10.81
CA PHE A 139 -7.82 -3.86 10.90
C PHE A 139 -8.57 -2.74 10.16
N ASP A 140 -9.58 -2.16 10.81
CA ASP A 140 -10.38 -1.06 10.27
C ASP A 140 -9.68 0.30 10.41
N TYR A 141 -10.39 1.37 9.99
CA TYR A 141 -9.89 2.75 10.08
C TYR A 141 -9.48 3.15 11.51
N GLU A 142 -10.25 2.72 12.52
CA GLU A 142 -9.94 3.01 13.93
C GLU A 142 -8.65 2.32 14.38
N ALA A 143 -8.43 1.08 13.93
CA ALA A 143 -7.25 0.30 14.27
C ALA A 143 -5.94 0.89 13.72
N LYS A 144 -5.96 1.59 12.58
CA LYS A 144 -4.76 2.23 12.00
C LYS A 144 -4.27 3.46 12.77
N TYR A 145 -5.14 4.14 13.50
CA TYR A 145 -4.79 5.37 14.23
C TYR A 145 -4.73 5.19 15.75
N ASP A 146 -5.24 4.10 16.28
CA ASP A 146 -5.07 3.74 17.71
C ASP A 146 -3.93 2.74 17.86
N ALA A 147 -2.78 3.20 18.39
CA ALA A 147 -1.60 2.38 18.68
C ALA A 147 -1.89 1.18 19.61
N LYS A 148 -3.09 1.09 20.18
CA LYS A 148 -3.55 -0.03 21.01
C LYS A 148 -4.16 -1.16 20.19
N MET A 149 -4.40 -0.99 18.90
CA MET A 149 -5.17 -1.90 18.04
C MET A 149 -4.32 -2.80 17.14
N SER A 150 -3.03 -2.48 16.95
CA SER A 150 -2.06 -3.35 16.28
C SER A 150 -0.71 -3.27 16.97
N ASP A 151 0.02 -4.37 16.96
CA ASP A 151 1.44 -4.39 17.29
C ASP A 151 2.25 -4.36 16.00
N GLU A 152 3.26 -3.49 15.96
CA GLU A 152 4.19 -3.35 14.84
C GLU A 152 5.55 -3.87 15.27
N ILE A 153 6.00 -4.96 14.65
CA ILE A 153 7.25 -5.63 14.99
C ILE A 153 8.28 -5.30 13.91
N ILE A 154 9.37 -4.64 14.28
CA ILE A 154 10.44 -4.21 13.36
C ILE A 154 11.80 -4.58 13.97
N PRO A 155 12.61 -5.46 13.33
CA PRO A 155 12.30 -6.30 12.17
C PRO A 155 11.15 -7.28 12.44
N GLY A 156 10.36 -7.58 11.39
CA GLY A 156 9.29 -8.57 11.44
C GLY A 156 9.83 -10.00 11.67
N ARG A 157 8.99 -10.89 12.17
CA ARG A 157 9.34 -12.28 12.53
C ARG A 157 9.35 -13.24 11.33
N PHE A 158 9.72 -12.73 10.16
CA PHE A 158 9.88 -13.53 8.95
C PHE A 158 11.24 -14.25 8.94
N SER A 159 11.33 -15.38 8.25
CA SER A 159 12.63 -15.99 7.96
C SER A 159 13.53 -15.06 7.15
N ALA A 160 14.83 -15.26 7.19
CA ALA A 160 15.77 -14.47 6.38
C ALA A 160 15.45 -14.57 4.88
N GLU A 161 15.02 -15.73 4.41
CA GLU A 161 14.61 -15.98 3.03
C GLU A 161 13.37 -15.16 2.65
N ILE A 162 12.29 -15.24 3.44
CA ILE A 162 11.06 -14.49 3.20
C ILE A 162 11.33 -12.97 3.29
N THR A 163 12.13 -12.54 4.28
CA THR A 163 12.53 -11.14 4.40
C THR A 163 13.25 -10.65 3.14
N GLY A 164 14.21 -11.42 2.63
CA GLY A 164 14.92 -11.10 1.39
C GLY A 164 13.98 -11.00 0.19
N ARG A 165 13.10 -11.97 0.01
CA ARG A 165 12.12 -11.97 -1.10
C ARG A 165 11.12 -10.79 -1.01
N ILE A 166 10.70 -10.38 0.20
CA ILE A 166 9.88 -9.16 0.38
C ILE A 166 10.67 -7.93 -0.06
N GLN A 167 11.93 -7.82 0.37
CA GLN A 167 12.80 -6.70 0.02
C GLN A 167 13.11 -6.64 -1.48
N ASP A 168 13.34 -7.78 -2.12
CA ASP A 168 13.55 -7.88 -3.57
C ASP A 168 12.31 -7.45 -4.34
N MET A 169 11.14 -7.98 -3.99
CA MET A 169 9.86 -7.58 -4.60
C MET A 169 9.62 -6.08 -4.40
N ALA A 170 9.82 -5.54 -3.21
CA ALA A 170 9.63 -4.11 -2.94
C ALA A 170 10.61 -3.25 -3.74
N SER A 171 11.87 -3.71 -3.88
CA SER A 171 12.88 -3.07 -4.72
C SER A 171 12.50 -3.07 -6.20
N GLU A 172 11.97 -4.18 -6.70
CA GLU A 172 11.48 -4.31 -8.08
C GLU A 172 10.27 -3.40 -8.35
N VAL A 173 9.28 -3.38 -7.46
CA VAL A 173 8.12 -2.47 -7.54
C VAL A 173 8.56 -1.01 -7.59
N TYR A 174 9.53 -0.63 -6.75
CA TYR A 174 10.09 0.73 -6.74
C TYR A 174 10.67 1.12 -8.11
N ASP A 175 11.39 0.20 -8.77
CA ASP A 175 12.01 0.43 -10.09
C ASP A 175 10.98 0.41 -11.23
N ILE A 176 10.04 -0.54 -11.24
CA ILE A 176 8.98 -0.65 -12.25
C ILE A 176 8.15 0.64 -12.29
N LEU A 177 7.76 1.16 -11.13
CA LEU A 177 6.99 2.40 -11.01
C LEU A 177 7.86 3.64 -11.20
N ARG A 178 9.20 3.52 -11.26
CA ARG A 178 10.16 4.64 -11.29
C ARG A 178 9.93 5.58 -10.11
N CYS A 179 9.80 5.00 -8.93
CA CYS A 179 9.60 5.75 -7.70
C CYS A 179 10.79 6.64 -7.38
N GLU A 180 10.52 7.72 -6.67
CA GLU A 180 11.51 8.66 -6.14
C GLU A 180 11.19 8.99 -4.68
N GLY A 181 12.21 9.41 -3.92
CA GLY A 181 12.03 9.72 -2.50
C GLY A 181 11.68 8.50 -1.67
N ILE A 182 10.90 8.69 -0.62
CA ILE A 182 10.51 7.63 0.32
C ILE A 182 9.19 7.00 -0.10
N VAL A 183 9.19 5.69 -0.25
CA VAL A 183 8.00 4.89 -0.61
C VAL A 183 7.82 3.78 0.41
N ARG A 184 6.59 3.40 0.69
CA ARG A 184 6.23 2.25 1.53
C ARG A 184 5.35 1.30 0.74
N ILE A 185 5.70 0.03 0.75
CA ILE A 185 4.99 -1.03 0.07
C ILE A 185 4.43 -1.97 1.11
N ASP A 186 3.13 -2.20 1.04
CA ASP A 186 2.38 -3.03 1.97
C ASP A 186 1.92 -4.30 1.26
N GLY A 187 1.85 -5.42 1.98
CA GLY A 187 1.45 -6.70 1.42
C GLY A 187 1.24 -7.78 2.47
N PHE A 188 1.06 -9.01 1.98
CA PHE A 188 0.85 -10.20 2.80
C PHE A 188 1.83 -11.29 2.43
N VAL A 189 2.22 -12.09 3.44
CA VAL A 189 2.89 -13.38 3.27
C VAL A 189 1.89 -14.48 3.59
N ARG A 190 1.56 -15.33 2.60
CA ARG A 190 0.70 -16.51 2.73
C ARG A 190 1.51 -17.76 2.42
N GLY A 191 1.94 -18.46 3.47
CA GLY A 191 2.93 -19.53 3.29
C GLY A 191 4.23 -18.98 2.73
N GLU A 192 4.59 -19.37 1.49
CA GLU A 192 5.75 -18.85 0.77
C GLU A 192 5.40 -17.74 -0.24
N GLU A 193 4.12 -17.49 -0.48
CA GLU A 193 3.69 -16.45 -1.41
C GLU A 193 3.80 -15.07 -0.79
N ILE A 194 4.35 -14.14 -1.55
CA ILE A 194 4.36 -12.72 -1.25
C ILE A 194 3.33 -12.05 -2.16
N ILE A 195 2.37 -11.35 -1.58
CA ILE A 195 1.26 -10.72 -2.30
C ILE A 195 1.29 -9.22 -1.99
N MET A 196 1.56 -8.39 -2.98
CA MET A 196 1.57 -6.95 -2.85
C MET A 196 0.14 -6.41 -2.75
N LEU A 197 -0.10 -5.54 -1.78
CA LEU A 197 -1.40 -4.93 -1.51
C LEU A 197 -1.51 -3.51 -2.06
N GLU A 198 -0.60 -2.63 -1.64
CA GLU A 198 -0.59 -1.23 -2.06
C GLU A 198 0.80 -0.60 -2.01
N VAL A 199 0.94 0.51 -2.75
CA VAL A 199 2.16 1.32 -2.79
C VAL A 199 1.84 2.73 -2.30
N ASN A 200 2.53 3.17 -1.25
CA ASN A 200 2.36 4.47 -0.62
C ASN A 200 3.54 5.37 -0.95
N THR A 201 3.36 6.30 -1.87
CA THR A 201 4.41 7.25 -2.33
C THR A 201 4.59 8.46 -1.43
N THR A 202 3.65 8.70 -0.52
CA THR A 202 3.73 9.72 0.53
C THR A 202 3.39 9.09 1.88
N PRO A 203 4.23 8.17 2.40
CA PRO A 203 3.95 7.47 3.65
C PRO A 203 3.93 8.43 4.85
N GLY A 204 3.24 8.02 5.92
CA GLY A 204 3.21 8.77 7.17
C GLY A 204 4.62 8.96 7.75
N MET A 205 4.90 10.17 8.26
CA MET A 205 6.21 10.58 8.77
C MET A 205 6.16 11.06 10.23
N THR A 206 5.10 10.75 10.96
CA THR A 206 5.07 11.02 12.41
C THR A 206 6.01 10.07 13.16
N ALA A 207 6.40 10.41 14.38
CA ALA A 207 7.32 9.58 15.16
C ALA A 207 6.85 8.12 15.36
N ASN A 208 5.53 7.90 15.27
CA ASN A 208 4.90 6.59 15.40
C ASN A 208 4.63 5.88 14.06
N SER A 209 4.92 6.53 12.93
CA SER A 209 4.74 5.92 11.61
C SER A 209 5.84 4.88 11.31
N PHE A 210 5.55 3.92 10.42
CA PHE A 210 6.47 2.83 10.06
C PHE A 210 7.82 3.31 9.57
N VAL A 211 7.86 4.25 8.61
CA VAL A 211 9.12 4.72 8.02
C VAL A 211 10.08 5.30 9.07
N PRO A 212 9.67 6.24 9.94
CA PRO A 212 10.53 6.71 11.04
C PRO A 212 10.98 5.61 12.00
N LYS A 213 10.13 4.61 12.27
CA LYS A 213 10.51 3.46 13.11
C LYS A 213 11.56 2.59 12.42
N MET A 214 11.39 2.28 11.12
CA MET A 214 12.35 1.51 10.33
C MET A 214 13.71 2.20 10.27
N VAL A 215 13.73 3.51 9.99
CA VAL A 215 14.97 4.31 9.96
C VAL A 215 15.68 4.28 11.32
N ARG A 216 14.92 4.35 12.42
CA ARG A 216 15.48 4.23 13.77
C ARG A 216 16.10 2.85 14.03
N VAL A 217 15.46 1.77 13.57
CA VAL A 217 16.00 0.40 13.67
C VAL A 217 17.29 0.25 12.87
N MET A 218 17.44 0.99 11.75
CA MET A 218 18.69 1.05 11.00
C MET A 218 19.81 1.83 11.72
N GLY A 219 19.53 2.46 12.87
CA GLY A 219 20.50 3.30 13.58
C GLY A 219 20.75 4.64 12.90
N LEU A 220 19.87 5.09 12.01
CA LEU A 220 20.02 6.33 11.25
C LEU A 220 19.12 7.44 11.83
N PRO A 221 19.62 8.69 11.87
CA PRO A 221 18.75 9.84 12.11
C PRO A 221 17.83 10.08 10.90
N LEU A 222 16.52 10.15 11.14
CA LEU A 222 15.54 10.45 10.08
C LEU A 222 15.88 11.74 9.33
N ARG A 223 16.39 12.74 10.07
CA ARG A 223 16.85 14.01 9.49
C ARG A 223 17.88 13.79 8.38
N ASP A 224 18.83 12.89 8.57
CA ASP A 224 19.92 12.69 7.60
C ASP A 224 19.40 12.02 6.32
N VAL A 225 18.44 11.08 6.45
CA VAL A 225 17.75 10.49 5.29
C VAL A 225 17.01 11.55 4.49
N ILE A 226 16.22 12.40 5.17
CA ILE A 226 15.46 13.48 4.52
C ILE A 226 16.41 14.51 3.89
N THR A 227 17.46 14.92 4.60
CA THR A 227 18.48 15.85 4.10
C THR A 227 19.13 15.31 2.82
N GLY A 228 19.55 14.04 2.81
CA GLY A 228 20.14 13.43 1.62
C GLY A 228 19.21 13.45 0.40
N ILE A 229 17.90 13.18 0.60
CA ILE A 229 16.91 13.23 -0.47
C ILE A 229 16.71 14.67 -0.97
N ILE A 230 16.64 15.65 -0.08
CA ILE A 230 16.49 17.07 -0.46
C ILE A 230 17.71 17.56 -1.22
N GLU A 231 18.91 17.32 -0.73
CA GLU A 231 20.16 17.74 -1.37
C GLU A 231 20.31 17.15 -2.76
N GLU A 232 19.93 15.88 -2.96
CA GLU A 232 19.92 15.23 -4.27
C GLU A 232 18.99 15.96 -5.26
N LYS A 233 17.79 16.35 -4.80
CA LYS A 233 16.81 17.06 -5.63
C LYS A 233 17.25 18.49 -5.96
N LEU A 234 18.03 19.13 -5.11
CA LEU A 234 18.55 20.48 -5.34
C LEU A 234 19.73 20.52 -6.33
N LYS A 235 20.37 19.36 -6.61
CA LYS A 235 21.43 19.25 -7.60
C LYS A 235 20.92 19.19 -9.05
N ARG A 236 19.63 18.92 -9.24
CA ARG A 236 18.97 18.82 -10.55
C ARG A 236 18.35 20.15 -10.94
#